data_f3f6029dbac8a290956313243aa1a739
#
_entry.id   f3f6029dbac8a290956313243aa1a739
#
_cell.length_a   1.000
_cell.length_b   1.000
_cell.length_c   1.000
_cell.angle_alpha   90.00
_cell.angle_beta   90.00
_cell.angle_gamma   90.00
#
_symmetry.space_group_name_H-M   'P 1'
#
loop_
_entity.id
_entity.type
_entity.pdbx_description
1 polymer ?
#
loop_
_entity_poly.entity_id
_entity_poly.type
_entity_poly.pdbx_seq_one_letter_code
_entity_poly.pdbx_strand_id
1 'polypeptide(L)'
;QINKKKSIVFIFGPTASGKTDLAINLVKEFPVELISVDSVMVYKDCDIGSAKPDKKLLNKYPHHLINVLSPNEVFTVGDFCSLSKNIIKEVHKKNKLPIFVGGSMMYFKSLYKGMHDLPKRDQRYRNKLKKLKCSNEEYFLFKKLKEIDPDYAKNLNKNDEVRIVRALEVHKNSGIKMSEIILRDSENSLSKKYNVEQFCILHDRSILHKRIKDRPVSYTHLTLPTNGC
;
A
#
# COMPACT_ATOMS: atom_id res chain seq x y z
N GLN A 1 -17.22 12.02 29.81
CA GLN A 1 -16.71 10.72 29.29
C GLN A 1 -15.62 11.01 28.29
N ILE A 2 -14.36 10.70 28.62
CA ILE A 2 -13.23 10.77 27.70
C ILE A 2 -13.47 9.68 26.64
N ASN A 3 -13.83 10.08 25.44
CA ASN A 3 -14.09 9.16 24.32
C ASN A 3 -12.75 8.51 23.92
N LYS A 4 -12.41 7.39 24.57
CA LYS A 4 -11.14 6.68 24.36
C LYS A 4 -11.12 6.15 22.93
N LYS A 5 -10.24 6.69 22.09
CA LYS A 5 -10.09 6.24 20.70
C LYS A 5 -9.81 4.73 20.68
N LYS A 6 -10.50 4.01 19.80
CA LYS A 6 -10.21 2.60 19.55
C LYS A 6 -8.82 2.43 18.96
N SER A 7 -8.16 1.34 19.30
CA SER A 7 -6.76 1.09 18.88
C SER A 7 -6.67 0.28 17.60
N ILE A 8 -5.57 0.51 16.86
CA ILE A 8 -5.15 -0.22 15.66
C ILE A 8 -3.66 -0.47 15.81
N VAL A 9 -3.16 -1.62 15.37
CA VAL A 9 -1.74 -1.94 15.38
C VAL A 9 -1.21 -2.11 13.97
N PHE A 10 -0.07 -1.50 13.68
CA PHE A 10 0.72 -1.69 12.47
C PHE A 10 2.01 -2.44 12.79
N ILE A 11 2.26 -3.57 12.13
CA ILE A 11 3.49 -4.34 12.21
C ILE A 11 4.12 -4.37 10.82
N PHE A 12 5.24 -3.69 10.66
CA PHE A 12 5.92 -3.62 9.38
C PHE A 12 7.42 -3.90 9.51
N GLY A 13 8.06 -4.14 8.39
CA GLY A 13 9.49 -4.45 8.32
C GLY A 13 9.83 -5.13 7.00
N PRO A 14 11.12 -5.38 6.73
CA PRO A 14 11.57 -5.99 5.50
C PRO A 14 11.07 -7.44 5.35
N THR A 15 11.17 -7.97 4.14
CA THR A 15 10.91 -9.39 3.88
C THR A 15 11.81 -10.27 4.76
N ALA A 16 11.31 -11.42 5.20
CA ALA A 16 12.01 -12.36 6.10
C ALA A 16 12.33 -11.84 7.51
N SER A 17 11.69 -10.76 7.96
CA SER A 17 11.89 -10.21 9.32
C SER A 17 11.11 -10.94 10.42
N GLY A 18 10.29 -11.96 10.11
CA GLY A 18 9.50 -12.70 11.12
C GLY A 18 8.16 -12.04 11.49
N LYS A 19 7.68 -11.07 10.71
CA LYS A 19 6.38 -10.39 10.96
C LYS A 19 5.21 -11.35 11.08
N THR A 20 5.15 -12.33 10.18
CA THR A 20 4.06 -13.31 10.14
C THR A 20 4.02 -14.17 11.39
N ASP A 21 5.17 -14.65 11.85
CA ASP A 21 5.27 -15.48 13.05
C ASP A 21 4.85 -14.69 14.30
N LEU A 22 5.30 -13.42 14.41
CA LEU A 22 4.87 -12.53 15.48
C LEU A 22 3.35 -12.31 15.44
N ALA A 23 2.79 -12.03 14.28
CA ALA A 23 1.36 -11.81 14.12
C ALA A 23 0.53 -13.05 14.51
N ILE A 24 0.96 -14.23 14.12
CA ILE A 24 0.32 -15.49 14.49
C ILE A 24 0.37 -15.72 16.00
N ASN A 25 1.50 -15.42 16.65
CA ASN A 25 1.59 -15.54 18.10
C ASN A 25 0.64 -14.57 18.82
N LEU A 26 0.47 -13.36 18.30
CA LEU A 26 -0.52 -12.42 18.85
C LEU A 26 -1.96 -12.93 18.73
N VAL A 27 -2.32 -13.63 17.64
CA VAL A 27 -3.65 -14.25 17.50
C VAL A 27 -3.92 -15.33 18.54
N LYS A 28 -2.86 -16.06 18.98
CA LYS A 28 -3.01 -17.11 20.01
C LYS A 28 -3.30 -16.54 21.39
N GLU A 29 -2.77 -15.36 21.67
CA GLU A 29 -2.78 -14.76 23.02
C GLU A 29 -3.85 -13.71 23.20
N PHE A 30 -4.29 -13.06 22.12
CA PHE A 30 -5.16 -11.88 22.18
C PHE A 30 -6.34 -11.97 21.20
N PRO A 31 -7.47 -11.31 21.49
CA PRO A 31 -8.60 -11.20 20.57
C PRO A 31 -8.29 -10.21 19.44
N VAL A 32 -7.54 -10.64 18.45
CA VAL A 32 -7.11 -9.82 17.32
C VAL A 32 -7.55 -10.42 15.99
N GLU A 33 -7.61 -9.60 14.93
CA GLU A 33 -7.76 -10.05 13.55
C GLU A 33 -6.64 -9.46 12.69
N LEU A 34 -6.05 -10.30 11.83
CA LEU A 34 -4.92 -9.93 11.00
C LEU A 34 -5.37 -9.38 9.64
N ILE A 35 -4.72 -8.32 9.20
CA ILE A 35 -4.95 -7.70 7.88
C ILE A 35 -3.61 -7.64 7.14
N SER A 36 -3.55 -8.30 5.98
CA SER A 36 -2.35 -8.29 5.15
C SER A 36 -2.12 -6.95 4.48
N VAL A 37 -0.89 -6.44 4.54
CA VAL A 37 -0.46 -5.21 3.87
C VAL A 37 0.58 -5.57 2.82
N ASP A 38 0.11 -6.22 1.76
CA ASP A 38 0.93 -6.68 0.66
C ASP A 38 0.20 -6.49 -0.68
N SER A 39 0.92 -6.04 -1.70
CA SER A 39 0.36 -5.75 -3.02
C SER A 39 0.19 -6.99 -3.92
N VAL A 40 0.75 -8.13 -3.52
CA VAL A 40 0.73 -9.37 -4.31
C VAL A 40 -0.16 -10.43 -3.65
N MET A 41 -0.10 -10.56 -2.33
CA MET A 41 -0.88 -11.56 -1.59
C MET A 41 -2.39 -11.41 -1.71
N VAL A 42 -2.88 -10.22 -2.14
CA VAL A 42 -4.30 -9.95 -2.38
C VAL A 42 -4.86 -10.77 -3.54
N TYR A 43 -4.02 -11.16 -4.50
CA TYR A 43 -4.44 -11.94 -5.66
C TYR A 43 -4.55 -13.42 -5.36
N LYS A 44 -5.63 -14.06 -5.85
CA LYS A 44 -5.78 -15.51 -5.85
C LYS A 44 -4.70 -16.14 -6.72
N ASP A 45 -4.33 -17.38 -6.42
CA ASP A 45 -3.42 -18.23 -7.21
C ASP A 45 -1.98 -17.67 -7.40
N CYS A 46 -1.68 -16.50 -6.81
CA CYS A 46 -0.33 -15.96 -6.74
C CYS A 46 0.38 -16.49 -5.49
N ASP A 47 0.51 -17.81 -5.35
CA ASP A 47 1.02 -18.44 -4.13
C ASP A 47 2.53 -18.62 -4.15
N ILE A 48 3.13 -18.73 -5.35
CA ILE A 48 4.55 -18.95 -5.53
C ILE A 48 5.27 -17.60 -5.66
N GLY A 49 6.39 -17.43 -4.94
CA GLY A 49 7.19 -16.20 -4.98
C GLY A 49 6.61 -15.01 -4.22
N SER A 50 5.35 -15.05 -3.82
CA SER A 50 4.67 -13.96 -3.10
C SER A 50 4.92 -13.98 -1.59
N ALA A 51 5.53 -15.05 -1.07
CA ALA A 51 5.68 -15.32 0.36
C ALA A 51 4.35 -15.38 1.13
N LYS A 52 3.27 -15.66 0.44
CA LYS A 52 1.94 -15.91 1.00
C LYS A 52 1.99 -17.11 1.95
N PRO A 53 1.38 -17.04 3.13
CA PRO A 53 1.24 -18.19 4.01
C PRO A 53 0.48 -19.32 3.29
N ASP A 54 0.82 -20.57 3.61
CA ASP A 54 0.15 -21.71 3.02
C ASP A 54 -1.35 -21.80 3.43
N LYS A 55 -2.11 -22.60 2.70
CA LYS A 55 -3.55 -22.75 2.94
C LYS A 55 -3.87 -23.29 4.34
N LYS A 56 -3.02 -24.17 4.91
CA LYS A 56 -3.23 -24.71 6.25
C LYS A 56 -3.08 -23.63 7.31
N LEU A 57 -2.07 -22.76 7.14
CA LEU A 57 -1.82 -21.65 8.04
C LEU A 57 -2.93 -20.59 7.94
N LEU A 58 -3.37 -20.26 6.72
CA LEU A 58 -4.46 -19.31 6.50
C LEU A 58 -5.81 -19.79 7.04
N ASN A 59 -6.08 -21.10 6.95
CA ASN A 59 -7.29 -21.68 7.54
C ASN A 59 -7.26 -21.62 9.07
N LYS A 60 -6.10 -21.80 9.69
CA LYS A 60 -5.94 -21.75 11.15
C LYS A 60 -5.87 -20.30 11.67
N TYR A 61 -5.23 -19.42 10.92
CA TYR A 61 -5.04 -18.00 11.27
C TYR A 61 -5.44 -17.12 10.08
N PRO A 62 -6.74 -16.85 9.91
CA PRO A 62 -7.23 -16.08 8.77
C PRO A 62 -6.65 -14.67 8.73
N HIS A 63 -6.31 -14.23 7.53
CA HIS A 63 -5.86 -12.87 7.26
C HIS A 63 -6.82 -12.22 6.27
N HIS A 64 -7.32 -11.04 6.60
CA HIS A 64 -8.03 -10.21 5.64
C HIS A 64 -7.07 -9.75 4.52
N LEU A 65 -7.61 -9.49 3.36
CA LEU A 65 -6.89 -9.00 2.17
C LEU A 65 -5.86 -9.99 1.60
N ILE A 66 -6.04 -11.29 1.82
CA ILE A 66 -5.35 -12.35 1.10
C ILE A 66 -6.37 -13.09 0.22
N ASN A 67 -6.01 -13.42 -1.03
CA ASN A 67 -6.86 -14.13 -1.99
C ASN A 67 -8.22 -13.47 -2.25
N VAL A 68 -8.27 -12.15 -2.32
CA VAL A 68 -9.52 -11.39 -2.49
C VAL A 68 -9.86 -11.18 -3.96
N LEU A 69 -8.86 -10.95 -4.82
CA LEU A 69 -9.02 -10.56 -6.21
C LEU A 69 -8.48 -11.62 -7.17
N SER A 70 -9.04 -11.66 -8.39
CA SER A 70 -8.47 -12.43 -9.49
C SER A 70 -7.25 -11.73 -10.07
N PRO A 71 -6.24 -12.43 -10.64
CA PRO A 71 -5.04 -11.82 -11.20
C PRO A 71 -5.30 -10.79 -12.32
N ASN A 72 -6.45 -10.86 -12.97
CA ASN A 72 -6.85 -9.94 -14.05
C ASN A 72 -7.41 -8.59 -13.51
N GLU A 73 -7.66 -8.49 -12.23
CA GLU A 73 -8.17 -7.28 -11.60
C GLU A 73 -7.03 -6.37 -11.14
N VAL A 74 -7.27 -5.08 -11.08
CA VAL A 74 -6.27 -4.10 -10.62
C VAL A 74 -6.57 -3.70 -9.18
N PHE A 75 -5.63 -3.96 -8.29
CA PHE A 75 -5.72 -3.52 -6.88
C PHE A 75 -4.93 -2.24 -6.66
N THR A 76 -5.63 -1.18 -6.38
CA THR A 76 -5.02 0.13 -6.14
C THR A 76 -4.83 0.40 -4.63
N VAL A 77 -4.00 1.39 -4.30
CA VAL A 77 -3.89 1.89 -2.91
C VAL A 77 -5.24 2.38 -2.38
N GLY A 78 -6.10 2.90 -3.28
CA GLY A 78 -7.46 3.33 -2.96
C GLY A 78 -8.35 2.19 -2.50
N ASP A 79 -8.33 1.12 -3.25
CA ASP A 79 -9.09 -0.08 -2.91
C ASP A 79 -8.63 -0.64 -1.57
N PHE A 80 -7.29 -0.71 -1.36
CA PHE A 80 -6.72 -1.12 -0.08
C PHE A 80 -7.21 -0.25 1.07
N CYS A 81 -7.14 1.08 0.96
CA CYS A 81 -7.56 1.98 2.02
C CYS A 81 -9.07 1.90 2.29
N SER A 82 -9.89 1.77 1.25
CA SER A 82 -11.35 1.63 1.37
C SER A 82 -11.73 0.34 2.08
N LEU A 83 -11.20 -0.80 1.62
CA LEU A 83 -11.45 -2.11 2.24
C LEU A 83 -10.93 -2.14 3.69
N SER A 84 -9.73 -1.61 3.93
CA SER A 84 -9.14 -1.54 5.27
C SER A 84 -10.01 -0.77 6.25
N LYS A 85 -10.58 0.37 5.85
CA LYS A 85 -11.48 1.16 6.71
C LYS A 85 -12.75 0.37 7.09
N ASN A 86 -13.30 -0.42 6.17
CA ASN A 86 -14.46 -1.27 6.44
C ASN A 86 -14.08 -2.43 7.38
N ILE A 87 -12.95 -3.10 7.13
CA ILE A 87 -12.44 -4.18 7.99
C ILE A 87 -12.21 -3.68 9.42
N ILE A 88 -11.58 -2.50 9.59
CA ILE A 88 -11.38 -1.90 10.92
C ILE A 88 -12.69 -1.77 11.68
N LYS A 89 -13.75 -1.27 11.01
CA LYS A 89 -15.07 -1.13 11.66
C LYS A 89 -15.64 -2.47 12.07
N GLU A 90 -15.57 -3.48 11.20
CA GLU A 90 -16.10 -4.83 11.48
C GLU A 90 -15.33 -5.54 12.61
N VAL A 91 -13.98 -5.43 12.61
CA VAL A 91 -13.15 -5.99 13.68
C VAL A 91 -13.48 -5.34 15.03
N HIS A 92 -13.62 -4.02 15.06
CA HIS A 92 -14.01 -3.30 16.27
C HIS A 92 -15.44 -3.61 16.74
N LYS A 93 -16.38 -3.94 15.84
CA LYS A 93 -17.72 -4.40 16.24
C LYS A 93 -17.67 -5.75 16.98
N LYS A 94 -16.71 -6.59 16.64
CA LYS A 94 -16.45 -7.88 17.30
C LYS A 94 -15.64 -7.73 18.60
N ASN A 95 -15.37 -6.51 19.06
CA ASN A 95 -14.50 -6.22 20.20
C ASN A 95 -13.08 -6.80 20.06
N LYS A 96 -12.56 -6.90 18.83
CA LYS A 96 -11.21 -7.34 18.53
C LYS A 96 -10.32 -6.19 18.10
N LEU A 97 -9.00 -6.39 18.19
CA LEU A 97 -7.99 -5.43 17.77
C LEU A 97 -7.56 -5.73 16.33
N PRO A 98 -7.71 -4.81 15.37
CA PRO A 98 -7.18 -4.98 14.02
C PRO A 98 -5.67 -4.79 14.01
N ILE A 99 -4.94 -5.78 13.48
CA ILE A 99 -3.48 -5.77 13.32
C ILE A 99 -3.15 -5.83 11.84
N PHE A 100 -2.54 -4.78 11.31
CA PHE A 100 -2.04 -4.70 9.95
C PHE A 100 -0.61 -5.20 9.89
N VAL A 101 -0.34 -6.20 9.05
CA VAL A 101 0.98 -6.86 8.95
C VAL A 101 1.46 -6.88 7.52
N GLY A 102 2.65 -6.36 7.25
CA GLY A 102 3.20 -6.44 5.90
C GLY A 102 4.47 -5.64 5.64
N GLY A 103 4.84 -5.56 4.35
CA GLY A 103 6.02 -4.87 3.88
C GLY A 103 5.74 -3.66 2.97
N SER A 104 4.50 -3.46 2.54
CA SER A 104 4.13 -2.40 1.59
C SER A 104 3.98 -1.04 2.28
N MET A 105 5.11 -0.36 2.51
CA MET A 105 5.17 0.92 3.26
C MET A 105 4.27 2.01 2.67
N MET A 106 4.08 2.02 1.34
CA MET A 106 3.17 2.96 0.69
C MET A 106 1.73 2.77 1.16
N TYR A 107 1.29 1.51 1.34
CA TYR A 107 -0.04 1.19 1.84
C TYR A 107 -0.23 1.63 3.30
N PHE A 108 0.75 1.34 4.17
CA PHE A 108 0.73 1.83 5.55
C PHE A 108 0.66 3.36 5.62
N LYS A 109 1.52 4.04 4.85
CA LYS A 109 1.55 5.50 4.82
C LYS A 109 0.22 6.09 4.35
N SER A 110 -0.36 5.53 3.28
CA SER A 110 -1.63 6.01 2.71
C SER A 110 -2.80 5.75 3.66
N LEU A 111 -2.81 4.61 4.33
CA LEU A 111 -3.83 4.29 5.33
C LEU A 111 -3.71 5.19 6.57
N TYR A 112 -2.49 5.43 7.06
CA TYR A 112 -2.22 6.23 8.25
C TYR A 112 -2.55 7.70 8.04
N LYS A 113 -2.06 8.30 6.95
CA LYS A 113 -2.24 9.72 6.64
C LYS A 113 -3.59 10.07 6.04
N GLY A 114 -4.35 9.07 5.63
CA GLY A 114 -5.50 9.22 4.76
C GLY A 114 -5.09 9.12 3.29
N MET A 115 -6.00 8.65 2.47
CA MET A 115 -5.82 8.63 1.03
C MET A 115 -6.76 9.63 0.40
N HIS A 116 -6.20 10.36 -0.54
CA HIS A 116 -6.92 11.34 -1.30
C HIS A 116 -7.95 10.68 -2.22
N ASP A 117 -9.18 11.17 -2.17
CA ASP A 117 -10.19 10.80 -3.15
C ASP A 117 -9.87 11.49 -4.48
N LEU A 118 -8.98 10.86 -5.22
CA LEU A 118 -8.48 11.37 -6.48
C LEU A 118 -9.32 10.81 -7.64
N PRO A 119 -9.62 11.63 -8.66
CA PRO A 119 -10.33 11.18 -9.84
C PRO A 119 -9.63 10.01 -10.52
N LYS A 120 -10.42 9.15 -11.17
CA LYS A 120 -9.89 8.00 -11.92
C LYS A 120 -8.85 8.43 -12.95
N ARG A 121 -7.98 7.51 -13.33
CA ARG A 121 -6.95 7.76 -14.36
C ARG A 121 -7.60 8.05 -15.71
N ASP A 122 -7.14 9.11 -16.39
CA ASP A 122 -7.56 9.49 -17.73
C ASP A 122 -6.45 9.18 -18.73
N GLN A 123 -6.52 8.00 -19.34
CA GLN A 123 -5.49 7.54 -20.29
C GLN A 123 -5.43 8.43 -21.54
N ARG A 124 -6.55 9.02 -21.97
CA ARG A 124 -6.56 9.96 -23.13
C ARG A 124 -5.76 11.20 -22.81
N TYR A 125 -5.96 11.78 -21.64
CA TYR A 125 -5.20 12.96 -21.21
C TYR A 125 -3.72 12.65 -21.01
N ARG A 126 -3.36 11.51 -20.45
CA ARG A 126 -1.97 11.06 -20.33
C ARG A 126 -1.27 10.95 -21.68
N ASN A 127 -1.94 10.38 -22.66
CA ASN A 127 -1.42 10.29 -24.04
C ASN A 127 -1.23 11.69 -24.65
N LYS A 128 -2.14 12.65 -24.38
CA LYS A 128 -1.98 14.03 -24.78
C LYS A 128 -0.76 14.69 -24.12
N LEU A 129 -0.58 14.52 -22.82
CA LEU A 129 0.59 15.05 -22.10
C LEU A 129 1.89 14.46 -22.63
N LYS A 130 1.92 13.16 -22.94
CA LYS A 130 3.10 12.51 -23.55
C LYS A 130 3.46 13.14 -24.90
N LYS A 131 2.49 13.37 -25.77
CA LYS A 131 2.72 14.05 -27.05
C LYS A 131 3.24 15.49 -26.85
N LEU A 132 2.62 16.25 -25.94
CA LEU A 132 3.06 17.61 -25.63
C LEU A 132 4.49 17.65 -25.08
N LYS A 133 4.89 16.67 -24.26
CA LYS A 133 6.27 16.56 -23.78
C LYS A 133 7.27 16.39 -24.94
N CYS A 134 6.95 15.54 -25.92
CA CYS A 134 7.84 15.29 -27.07
C CYS A 134 7.98 16.50 -28.02
N SER A 135 6.98 17.40 -28.04
CA SER A 135 6.91 18.56 -28.95
C SER A 135 7.38 19.85 -28.31
N ASN A 136 7.79 19.86 -27.06
CA ASN A 136 8.14 21.05 -26.31
C ASN A 136 9.49 20.93 -25.63
N GLU A 137 9.95 22.02 -25.04
CA GLU A 137 11.21 22.11 -24.32
C GLU A 137 11.33 21.17 -23.10
N GLU A 138 12.55 20.98 -22.63
CA GLU A 138 12.84 20.17 -21.45
C GLU A 138 12.07 20.66 -20.23
N TYR A 139 11.53 19.72 -19.46
CA TYR A 139 10.71 19.98 -18.27
C TYR A 139 9.40 20.75 -18.51
N PHE A 140 8.87 20.79 -19.74
CA PHE A 140 7.64 21.47 -20.08
C PHE A 140 6.48 21.11 -19.14
N LEU A 141 6.27 19.82 -18.83
CA LEU A 141 5.20 19.39 -17.93
C LEU A 141 5.41 19.87 -16.49
N PHE A 142 6.66 19.95 -16.03
CA PHE A 142 6.95 20.51 -14.70
C PHE A 142 6.71 22.02 -14.64
N LYS A 143 7.10 22.76 -15.67
CA LYS A 143 6.79 24.20 -15.77
C LYS A 143 5.28 24.44 -15.72
N LYS A 144 4.53 23.65 -16.50
CA LYS A 144 3.06 23.70 -16.49
C LYS A 144 2.46 23.38 -15.11
N LEU A 145 3.00 22.39 -14.41
CA LEU A 145 2.57 22.09 -13.05
C LEU A 145 2.89 23.24 -12.09
N LYS A 146 4.06 23.86 -12.22
CA LYS A 146 4.48 24.99 -11.37
C LYS A 146 3.56 26.19 -11.52
N GLU A 147 3.03 26.44 -12.71
CA GLU A 147 2.03 27.50 -12.96
C GLU A 147 0.68 27.19 -12.28
N ILE A 148 0.25 25.93 -12.34
CA ILE A 148 -1.04 25.48 -11.81
C ILE A 148 -1.01 25.30 -10.30
N ASP A 149 0.01 24.59 -9.80
CA ASP A 149 0.14 24.18 -8.40
C ASP A 149 1.60 24.35 -7.92
N PRO A 150 2.02 25.59 -7.66
CA PRO A 150 3.41 25.85 -7.25
C PRO A 150 3.77 25.20 -5.92
N ASP A 151 2.81 25.04 -5.00
CA ASP A 151 3.05 24.45 -3.68
C ASP A 151 3.31 22.96 -3.76
N TYR A 152 2.62 22.23 -4.64
CA TYR A 152 2.91 20.85 -4.89
C TYR A 152 4.24 20.67 -5.65
N ALA A 153 4.49 21.52 -6.67
CA ALA A 153 5.69 21.48 -7.49
C ALA A 153 6.98 21.68 -6.67
N LYS A 154 6.96 22.53 -5.63
CA LYS A 154 8.13 22.75 -4.73
C LYS A 154 8.68 21.46 -4.12
N ASN A 155 7.83 20.46 -3.93
CA ASN A 155 8.18 19.19 -3.27
C ASN A 155 8.50 18.07 -4.27
N LEU A 156 8.55 18.38 -5.58
CA LEU A 156 8.82 17.39 -6.62
C LEU A 156 10.16 17.65 -7.32
N ASN A 157 10.82 16.55 -7.67
CA ASN A 157 11.91 16.63 -8.65
C ASN A 157 11.31 16.88 -10.04
N LYS A 158 11.96 17.77 -10.83
CA LYS A 158 11.54 18.09 -12.20
C LYS A 158 11.49 16.88 -13.14
N ASN A 159 12.21 15.80 -12.80
CA ASN A 159 12.22 14.53 -13.52
C ASN A 159 11.14 13.53 -13.03
N ASP A 160 10.38 13.84 -11.99
CA ASP A 160 9.34 12.94 -11.46
C ASP A 160 8.07 13.00 -12.32
N GLU A 161 8.19 12.51 -13.54
CA GLU A 161 7.12 12.55 -14.54
C GLU A 161 5.83 11.90 -14.05
N VAL A 162 5.94 10.81 -13.32
CA VAL A 162 4.76 10.06 -12.82
C VAL A 162 3.90 10.93 -11.92
N ARG A 163 4.53 11.64 -10.98
CA ARG A 163 3.81 12.53 -10.05
C ARG A 163 3.37 13.83 -10.72
N ILE A 164 4.18 14.38 -11.63
CA ILE A 164 3.83 15.58 -12.41
C ILE A 164 2.59 15.31 -13.26
N VAL A 165 2.60 14.25 -14.06
CA VAL A 165 1.46 13.86 -14.91
C VAL A 165 0.22 13.61 -14.05
N ARG A 166 0.38 12.95 -12.89
CA ARG A 166 -0.76 12.69 -12.00
C ARG A 166 -1.37 13.97 -11.44
N ALA A 167 -0.57 14.94 -11.03
CA ALA A 167 -1.07 16.21 -10.51
C ALA A 167 -1.81 17.03 -11.60
N LEU A 168 -1.27 17.06 -12.81
CA LEU A 168 -1.92 17.71 -13.96
C LEU A 168 -3.25 17.03 -14.34
N GLU A 169 -3.29 15.70 -14.30
CA GLU A 169 -4.47 14.88 -14.56
C GLU A 169 -5.56 15.15 -13.51
N VAL A 170 -5.19 15.17 -12.23
CA VAL A 170 -6.12 15.45 -11.13
C VAL A 170 -6.72 16.84 -11.28
N HIS A 171 -5.89 17.87 -11.48
CA HIS A 171 -6.37 19.23 -11.68
C HIS A 171 -7.31 19.34 -12.89
N LYS A 172 -6.96 18.71 -14.02
CA LYS A 172 -7.83 18.72 -15.21
C LYS A 172 -9.20 18.10 -14.93
N ASN A 173 -9.26 16.99 -14.18
CA ASN A 173 -10.48 16.24 -14.01
C ASN A 173 -11.35 16.71 -12.83
N SER A 174 -10.77 17.36 -11.82
CA SER A 174 -11.49 17.84 -10.63
C SER A 174 -11.56 19.37 -10.50
N GLY A 175 -10.72 20.11 -11.24
CA GLY A 175 -10.54 21.54 -11.02
C GLY A 175 -9.79 21.92 -9.76
N ILE A 176 -9.39 20.93 -8.93
CA ILE A 176 -8.76 21.15 -7.62
C ILE A 176 -7.27 20.85 -7.71
N LYS A 177 -6.43 21.66 -7.05
CA LYS A 177 -4.98 21.46 -7.00
C LYS A 177 -4.63 20.26 -6.13
N MET A 178 -3.57 19.54 -6.47
CA MET A 178 -3.09 18.41 -5.67
C MET A 178 -2.70 18.84 -4.25
N SER A 179 -2.07 20.01 -4.10
CA SER A 179 -1.73 20.60 -2.81
C SER A 179 -2.96 20.80 -1.91
N GLU A 180 -4.06 21.31 -2.47
CA GLU A 180 -5.31 21.51 -1.72
C GLU A 180 -5.95 20.18 -1.29
N ILE A 181 -5.93 19.18 -2.18
CA ILE A 181 -6.45 17.84 -1.83
C ILE A 181 -5.64 17.25 -0.68
N ILE A 182 -4.31 17.34 -0.73
CA ILE A 182 -3.44 16.84 0.33
C ILE A 182 -3.73 17.53 1.67
N LEU A 183 -3.97 18.82 1.68
CA LEU A 183 -4.32 19.55 2.90
C LEU A 183 -5.67 19.11 3.48
N ARG A 184 -6.72 19.00 2.64
CA ARG A 184 -8.06 18.58 3.09
C ARG A 184 -8.09 17.18 3.68
N ASP A 185 -7.33 16.25 3.13
CA ASP A 185 -7.36 14.84 3.56
C ASP A 185 -6.55 14.54 4.81
N SER A 186 -5.66 15.46 5.22
CA SER A 186 -5.00 15.36 6.51
C SER A 186 -6.02 15.30 7.66
N GLU A 187 -7.22 15.83 7.48
CA GLU A 187 -8.30 15.79 8.47
C GLU A 187 -8.98 14.42 8.60
N ASN A 188 -8.95 13.61 7.56
CA ASN A 188 -9.56 12.27 7.52
C ASN A 188 -8.59 11.12 7.79
N SER A 189 -7.40 11.42 8.32
CA SER A 189 -6.37 10.44 8.65
C SER A 189 -6.83 9.45 9.73
N LEU A 190 -6.34 8.19 9.65
CA LEU A 190 -6.59 7.20 10.71
C LEU A 190 -6.07 7.66 12.06
N SER A 191 -4.92 8.34 12.08
CA SER A 191 -4.28 8.87 13.30
C SER A 191 -5.17 9.87 14.05
N LYS A 192 -6.07 10.56 13.36
CA LYS A 192 -7.05 11.44 14.04
C LYS A 192 -8.22 10.68 14.64
N LYS A 193 -8.63 9.55 14.02
CA LYS A 193 -9.82 8.77 14.42
C LYS A 193 -9.52 7.65 15.41
N TYR A 194 -8.31 7.09 15.34
CA TYR A 194 -7.89 5.91 16.10
C TYR A 194 -6.57 6.17 16.81
N ASN A 195 -6.32 5.39 17.87
CA ASN A 195 -4.96 5.25 18.42
C ASN A 195 -4.21 4.22 17.59
N VAL A 196 -3.18 4.64 16.85
CA VAL A 196 -2.42 3.77 15.93
C VAL A 196 -1.04 3.54 16.49
N GLU A 197 -0.84 2.34 17.05
CA GLU A 197 0.48 1.87 17.49
C GLU A 197 1.26 1.28 16.32
N GLN A 198 2.54 1.59 16.19
CA GLN A 198 3.38 1.22 15.06
C GLN A 198 4.64 0.51 15.53
N PHE A 199 4.83 -0.73 15.06
CA PHE A 199 5.99 -1.56 15.38
C PHE A 199 6.77 -1.89 14.11
N CYS A 200 8.04 -1.53 14.09
CA CYS A 200 8.96 -1.87 13.01
C CYS A 200 9.85 -3.04 13.46
N ILE A 201 9.80 -4.17 12.74
CA ILE A 201 10.70 -5.29 12.99
C ILE A 201 11.94 -5.10 12.14
N LEU A 202 13.06 -4.90 12.80
CA LEU A 202 14.37 -4.73 12.17
C LEU A 202 15.29 -5.88 12.61
N HIS A 203 16.14 -6.29 11.71
CA HIS A 203 17.26 -7.18 11.95
C HIS A 203 18.51 -6.62 11.30
N ASP A 204 19.67 -7.08 11.75
CA ASP A 204 20.93 -6.77 11.08
C ASP A 204 20.88 -7.20 9.60
N ARG A 205 21.47 -6.39 8.76
CA ARG A 205 21.44 -6.59 7.30
C ARG A 205 21.99 -7.95 6.88
N SER A 206 23.02 -8.43 7.57
CA SER A 206 23.62 -9.76 7.36
C SER A 206 22.64 -10.90 7.62
N ILE A 207 21.85 -10.80 8.70
CA ILE A 207 20.83 -11.80 9.07
C ILE A 207 19.71 -11.79 8.03
N LEU A 208 19.23 -10.61 7.62
CA LEU A 208 18.19 -10.51 6.60
C LEU A 208 18.65 -11.08 5.26
N HIS A 209 19.88 -10.77 4.83
CA HIS A 209 20.45 -11.30 3.59
C HIS A 209 20.54 -12.82 3.61
N LYS A 210 20.96 -13.41 4.73
CA LYS A 210 20.99 -14.87 4.90
C LYS A 210 19.59 -15.46 4.77
N ARG A 211 18.62 -14.95 5.54
CA ARG A 211 17.22 -15.41 5.51
C ARG A 211 16.57 -15.24 4.13
N ILE A 212 16.89 -14.17 3.40
CA ILE A 212 16.39 -13.96 2.04
C ILE A 212 17.02 -14.95 1.06
N LYS A 213 18.32 -15.26 1.20
CA LYS A 213 18.99 -16.27 0.37
C LYS A 213 18.47 -17.68 0.62
N ASP A 214 18.23 -18.03 1.87
CA ASP A 214 17.75 -19.37 2.26
C ASP A 214 16.28 -19.60 1.85
N ARG A 215 15.51 -18.51 1.68
CA ARG A 215 14.09 -18.56 1.34
C ARG A 215 13.77 -19.09 -0.07
N PRO A 216 14.49 -18.73 -1.18
CA PRO A 216 14.25 -19.29 -2.50
C PRO A 216 14.49 -20.79 -2.58
N VAL A 217 15.35 -21.36 -1.73
CA VAL A 217 15.61 -22.80 -1.70
C VAL A 217 14.34 -23.60 -1.38
N SER A 218 13.41 -23.03 -0.60
CA SER A 218 12.10 -23.64 -0.36
C SER A 218 11.12 -23.53 -1.53
N TYR A 219 11.45 -22.75 -2.57
CA TYR A 219 10.65 -22.56 -3.79
C TYR A 219 11.33 -23.12 -5.05
N THR A 220 12.52 -23.73 -4.95
CA THR A 220 13.35 -24.18 -6.08
C THR A 220 12.88 -25.45 -6.80
N HIS A 221 11.65 -25.90 -6.59
CA HIS A 221 11.03 -26.82 -7.55
C HIS A 221 10.40 -26.13 -8.75
N LEU A 222 10.61 -24.81 -8.90
CA LEU A 222 10.32 -24.07 -10.12
C LEU A 222 11.54 -24.06 -11.03
N THR A 223 11.70 -25.14 -11.78
CA THR A 223 12.39 -25.06 -13.06
C THR A 223 11.53 -24.18 -13.94
N LEU A 224 11.97 -22.92 -14.17
CA LEU A 224 11.46 -22.13 -15.28
C LEU A 224 11.68 -22.98 -16.54
N PRO A 225 10.64 -23.20 -17.38
CA PRO A 225 10.87 -23.79 -18.68
C PRO A 225 11.86 -22.87 -19.41
N THR A 226 13.08 -23.34 -19.58
CA THR A 226 14.03 -22.71 -20.49
C THR A 226 13.48 -22.93 -21.89
N ASN A 227 12.63 -22.03 -22.34
CA ASN A 227 12.36 -21.91 -23.75
C ASN A 227 13.66 -21.39 -24.35
N GLY A 228 14.50 -22.33 -24.80
CA GLY A 228 15.60 -22.01 -25.69
C GLY A 228 15.04 -21.34 -26.94
N CYS A 229 15.37 -20.10 -27.12
CA CYS A 229 15.37 -19.49 -28.45
C CYS A 229 16.64 -19.86 -29.16
#